data_51305e2d5a646b663cc300a02e56bc2b
#
_entry.id   51305e2d5a646b663cc300a02e56bc2b
#
_cell.length_a   1.000
_cell.length_b   1.000
_cell.length_c   1.000
_cell.angle_alpha   90.00
_cell.angle_beta   90.00
_cell.angle_gamma   90.00
#
_symmetry.space_group_name_H-M   'P 1'
#
loop_
_entity.id
_entity.type
_entity.pdbx_description
1 polymer ?
#
loop_
_entity_poly.entity_id
_entity_poly.type
_entity_poly.pdbx_seq_one_letter_code
_entity_poly.pdbx_strand_id
1 'polypeptide(L)'
;MSSVRIPTILRTYTGGSSEVTASGETLSAVLDDLEANYPGIRARVLDDSGELRRFVNVYVGNEDVRFLEGLATATPEGVQISIIPAVAGG
;
A
#
# COMPACT_ATOMS: atom_id res chain seq x y z
N MET A 1 10.61 8.13 -6.20
CA MET A 1 9.25 8.02 -5.69
C MET A 1 8.49 6.92 -6.39
N SER A 2 7.59 6.31 -5.70
CA SER A 2 6.73 5.27 -6.26
C SER A 2 5.32 5.79 -6.44
N SER A 3 4.61 5.25 -7.43
CA SER A 3 3.21 5.56 -7.67
C SER A 3 2.39 4.52 -6.92
N VAL A 4 1.40 4.94 -6.13
CA VAL A 4 0.58 4.03 -5.33
C VAL A 4 -0.88 4.15 -5.78
N ARG A 5 -1.44 3.05 -6.24
CA ARG A 5 -2.86 3.00 -6.62
C ARG A 5 -3.69 2.73 -5.38
N ILE A 6 -4.68 3.59 -5.18
CA ILE A 6 -5.53 3.55 -3.99
C ILE A 6 -6.88 2.94 -4.36
N PRO A 7 -7.30 1.88 -3.69
CA PRO A 7 -8.61 1.28 -3.97
C PRO A 7 -9.73 2.23 -3.56
N THR A 8 -10.88 2.06 -4.19
CA THR A 8 -12.02 2.95 -3.97
C THR A 8 -12.35 3.15 -2.50
N ILE A 9 -12.32 2.07 -1.72
CA ILE A 9 -12.71 2.14 -0.30
C ILE A 9 -11.74 2.94 0.55
N LEU A 10 -10.53 3.19 0.07
CA LEU A 10 -9.52 3.95 0.81
C LEU A 10 -9.35 5.37 0.30
N ARG A 11 -10.08 5.75 -0.74
CA ARG A 11 -9.92 7.09 -1.33
C ARG A 11 -10.37 8.22 -0.42
N THR A 12 -11.15 7.90 0.61
CA THR A 12 -11.51 8.92 1.61
C THR A 12 -10.28 9.45 2.34
N TYR A 13 -9.22 8.64 2.43
CA TYR A 13 -7.99 9.06 3.09
C TYR A 13 -7.11 9.92 2.18
N THR A 14 -7.34 9.85 0.87
CA THR A 14 -6.51 10.56 -0.11
C THR A 14 -7.27 11.68 -0.82
N GLY A 15 -8.38 12.13 -0.22
CA GLY A 15 -9.17 13.21 -0.81
C GLY A 15 -9.81 12.85 -2.13
N GLY A 16 -10.06 11.56 -2.35
CA GLY A 16 -10.68 11.07 -3.58
C GLY A 16 -9.69 10.64 -4.65
N SER A 17 -8.38 10.79 -4.41
CA SER A 17 -7.39 10.42 -5.41
C SER A 17 -7.27 8.92 -5.56
N SER A 18 -7.26 8.46 -6.81
CA SER A 18 -7.09 7.04 -7.13
C SER A 18 -5.63 6.64 -7.19
N GLU A 19 -4.73 7.61 -7.26
CA GLU A 19 -3.30 7.36 -7.33
C GLU A 19 -2.57 8.50 -6.65
N VAL A 20 -1.57 8.16 -5.83
CA VAL A 20 -0.74 9.14 -5.15
C VAL A 20 0.70 8.70 -5.26
N THR A 21 1.64 9.60 -4.94
CA THR A 21 3.05 9.24 -4.92
C THR A 21 3.53 9.13 -3.49
N ALA A 22 4.51 8.28 -3.27
CA ALA A 22 5.09 8.09 -1.96
C ALA A 22 6.58 7.78 -2.10
N SER A 23 7.34 8.12 -1.07
CA SER A 23 8.78 7.88 -1.03
C SER A 23 9.09 6.70 -0.14
N GLY A 24 10.10 5.93 -0.50
CA GLY A 24 10.57 4.84 0.33
C GLY A 24 11.30 3.81 -0.50
N GLU A 25 12.29 3.17 0.10
CA GLU A 25 13.07 2.16 -0.58
C GLU A 25 12.50 0.76 -0.40
N THR A 26 11.57 0.62 0.56
CA THR A 26 10.85 -0.63 0.80
C THR A 26 9.37 -0.32 0.94
N LEU A 27 8.54 -1.35 0.83
CA LEU A 27 7.10 -1.18 1.01
C LEU A 27 6.77 -0.59 2.37
N SER A 28 7.46 -1.03 3.42
CA SER A 28 7.25 -0.50 4.76
C SER A 28 7.49 1.00 4.81
N ALA A 29 8.58 1.46 4.19
CA ALA A 29 8.89 2.89 4.16
C ALA A 29 7.86 3.68 3.35
N VAL A 30 7.37 3.10 2.25
CA VAL A 30 6.32 3.72 1.45
C VAL A 30 5.05 3.88 2.25
N LEU A 31 4.67 2.86 3.02
CA LEU A 31 3.47 2.92 3.85
C LEU A 31 3.61 3.96 4.96
N ASP A 32 4.81 4.11 5.52
CA ASP A 32 5.05 5.14 6.53
C ASP A 32 4.92 6.53 5.93
N ASP A 33 5.40 6.73 4.71
CA ASP A 33 5.27 8.00 4.02
C ASP A 33 3.80 8.30 3.70
N LEU A 34 3.05 7.29 3.28
CA LEU A 34 1.61 7.45 3.05
C LEU A 34 0.91 7.87 4.34
N GLU A 35 1.25 7.27 5.46
CA GLU A 35 0.63 7.63 6.74
C GLU A 35 0.94 9.06 7.13
N ALA A 36 2.15 9.51 6.86
CA ALA A 36 2.53 10.90 7.17
C ALA A 36 1.72 11.91 6.36
N ASN A 37 1.37 11.56 5.13
CA ASN A 37 0.63 12.45 4.24
C ASN A 37 -0.88 12.22 4.26
N TYR A 38 -1.30 11.00 4.60
CA TYR A 38 -2.72 10.62 4.60
C TYR A 38 -3.00 9.81 5.87
N PRO A 39 -3.11 10.49 7.02
CA PRO A 39 -3.26 9.80 8.32
C PRO A 39 -4.45 8.82 8.33
N GLY A 40 -4.20 7.64 8.87
CA GLY A 40 -5.21 6.60 8.98
C GLY A 40 -5.14 5.54 7.91
N ILE A 41 -4.47 5.80 6.79
CA ILE A 41 -4.44 4.85 5.68
C ILE A 41 -3.61 3.62 6.01
N ARG A 42 -2.52 3.79 6.75
CA ARG A 42 -1.63 2.67 7.10
C ARG A 42 -2.37 1.60 7.90
N ALA A 43 -3.24 2.01 8.81
CA ALA A 43 -4.01 1.08 9.64
C ALA A 43 -5.02 0.28 8.83
N ARG A 44 -5.34 0.72 7.62
CA ARG A 44 -6.24 -0.02 6.73
C ARG A 44 -5.51 -1.09 5.94
N VAL A 45 -4.20 -0.93 5.79
CA VAL A 45 -3.37 -1.88 5.05
C VAL A 45 -2.69 -2.85 6.00
N LEU A 46 -2.27 -2.37 7.16
CA LEU A 46 -1.59 -3.18 8.16
C LEU A 46 -2.48 -3.41 9.37
N ASP A 47 -2.28 -4.56 10.02
CA ASP A 47 -3.00 -4.87 11.25
C ASP A 47 -2.26 -4.29 12.46
N ASP A 48 -2.76 -4.60 13.66
CA ASP A 48 -2.18 -4.08 14.90
C ASP A 48 -0.77 -4.60 15.17
N SER A 49 -0.40 -5.71 14.54
CA SER A 49 0.95 -6.27 14.64
C SER A 49 1.93 -5.62 13.67
N GLY A 50 1.44 -4.76 12.77
CA GLY A 50 2.28 -4.14 11.76
C GLY A 50 2.48 -5.01 10.53
N GLU A 51 1.67 -6.06 10.36
CA GLU A 51 1.74 -6.93 9.20
C GLU A 51 0.57 -6.66 8.25
N LEU A 52 0.73 -7.06 7.00
CA LEU A 52 -0.33 -6.90 6.02
C LEU A 52 -1.59 -7.62 6.46
N ARG A 53 -2.71 -6.93 6.37
CA ARG A 53 -4.00 -7.53 6.70
C ARG A 53 -4.29 -8.69 5.76
N ARG A 54 -4.96 -9.72 6.31
CA ARG A 54 -5.26 -10.94 5.56
C ARG A 54 -5.99 -10.67 4.25
N PHE A 55 -6.89 -9.71 4.25
CA PHE A 55 -7.74 -9.44 3.09
C PHE A 55 -7.25 -8.25 2.26
N VAL A 56 -6.00 -7.86 2.44
CA VAL A 56 -5.40 -6.81 1.63
C VAL A 56 -4.22 -7.39 0.90
N ASN A 57 -4.22 -7.23 -0.41
CA ASN A 57 -3.10 -7.63 -1.26
C ASN A 57 -2.38 -6.37 -1.70
N VAL A 58 -1.05 -6.43 -1.74
CA VAL A 58 -0.23 -5.32 -2.23
C VAL A 58 0.68 -5.88 -3.30
N TYR A 59 0.69 -5.22 -4.44
CA TYR A 59 1.54 -5.60 -5.57
C TYR A 59 2.60 -4.54 -5.77
N VAL A 60 3.82 -4.96 -5.98
CA VAL A 60 4.90 -4.08 -6.43
C VAL A 60 5.18 -4.47 -7.88
N GLY A 61 4.86 -3.57 -8.79
CA GLY A 61 4.80 -3.92 -10.18
C GLY A 61 3.69 -4.94 -10.39
N ASN A 62 4.01 -6.09 -10.94
CA ASN A 62 3.03 -7.14 -11.20
C ASN A 62 3.07 -8.27 -10.19
N GLU A 63 3.83 -8.11 -9.10
CA GLU A 63 4.05 -9.20 -8.17
C GLU A 63 3.48 -8.92 -6.79
N ASP A 64 2.76 -9.90 -6.25
CA ASP A 64 2.22 -9.83 -4.90
C ASP A 64 3.40 -9.92 -3.93
N VAL A 65 3.47 -8.97 -3.01
CA VAL A 65 4.61 -8.90 -2.07
C VAL A 65 4.68 -10.09 -1.14
N ARG A 66 3.57 -10.83 -0.96
CA ARG A 66 3.58 -12.05 -0.15
C ARG A 66 4.45 -13.14 -0.76
N PHE A 67 4.66 -13.09 -2.07
CA PHE A 67 5.56 -14.00 -2.77
C PHE A 67 6.95 -13.42 -2.93
N LEU A 68 7.16 -12.23 -2.42
CA LEU A 68 8.44 -11.55 -2.39
C LEU A 68 8.91 -11.47 -0.94
N GLU A 69 9.21 -10.28 -0.46
CA GLU A 69 9.70 -10.10 0.91
C GLU A 69 8.73 -9.35 1.81
N GLY A 70 7.45 -9.36 1.45
CA GLY A 70 6.43 -8.69 2.24
C GLY A 70 6.73 -7.20 2.36
N LEU A 71 6.74 -6.70 3.59
CA LEU A 71 6.99 -5.29 3.84
C LEU A 71 8.43 -4.88 3.55
N ALA A 72 9.35 -5.84 3.46
CA ALA A 72 10.75 -5.55 3.12
C ALA A 72 10.99 -5.57 1.61
N THR A 73 9.94 -5.79 0.82
CA THR A 73 10.06 -5.78 -0.63
C THR A 73 10.57 -4.43 -1.11
N ALA A 74 11.58 -4.45 -1.98
CA ALA A 74 12.15 -3.22 -2.52
C ALA A 74 11.14 -2.49 -3.40
N THR A 75 11.12 -1.17 -3.27
CA THR A 75 10.24 -0.31 -4.08
C THR A 75 11.13 0.67 -4.84
N PRO A 76 11.72 0.22 -5.96
CA PRO A 76 12.63 1.08 -6.71
C PRO A 76 11.93 2.29 -7.30
N GLU A 77 12.72 3.30 -7.63
CA GLU A 77 12.23 4.55 -8.18
C GLU A 77 11.33 4.29 -9.39
N GLY A 78 10.16 4.90 -9.38
CA GLY A 78 9.23 4.80 -10.50
C GLY A 78 8.37 3.56 -10.56
N VAL A 79 8.51 2.65 -9.59
CA VAL A 79 7.68 1.45 -9.60
C VAL A 79 6.23 1.79 -9.22
N GLN A 80 5.29 1.01 -9.73
CA GLN A 80 3.90 1.15 -9.35
C GLN A 80 3.55 0.16 -8.25
N ILE A 81 2.92 0.65 -7.20
CA ILE A 81 2.45 -0.16 -6.10
C ILE A 81 0.92 -0.14 -6.15
N SER A 82 0.30 -1.31 -6.05
CA SER A 82 -1.16 -1.40 -6.08
C SER A 82 -1.65 -2.00 -4.77
N ILE A 83 -2.59 -1.32 -4.13
CA ILE A 83 -3.24 -1.82 -2.93
C ILE A 83 -4.60 -2.34 -3.36
N ILE A 84 -4.81 -3.65 -3.18
CA ILE A 84 -6.03 -4.31 -3.64
C ILE A 84 -6.66 -5.03 -2.47
N PRO A 85 -7.77 -4.51 -1.92
CA PRO A 85 -8.46 -5.22 -0.85
C PRO A 85 -9.20 -6.41 -1.45
N ALA A 86 -9.01 -7.57 -0.82
CA ALA A 86 -9.82 -8.72 -1.14
C ALA A 86 -11.10 -8.55 -0.34
N VAL A 87 -12.19 -8.18 -1.00
CA VAL A 87 -13.45 -7.94 -0.29
C VAL A 87 -14.05 -9.27 0.08
N ALA A 88 -14.01 -9.59 1.35
CA ALA A 88 -14.60 -10.84 1.83
C ALA A 88 -16.10 -10.81 1.61
N GLY A 89 -16.61 -11.85 1.00
CA GLY A 89 -18.03 -11.97 0.74
C GLY A 89 -18.52 -11.12 -0.41
N GLY A 90 -17.60 -10.53 -1.12
CA GLY A 90 -18.00 -9.73 -2.25
C GLY A 90 -16.86 -9.35 -3.07
#